data_080f1004a4bc1ebe7af28da90bf8cb20
#
_entry.id   080f1004a4bc1ebe7af28da90bf8cb20
#
_cell.length_a   1.000
_cell.length_b   1.000
_cell.length_c   1.000
_cell.angle_alpha   90.00
_cell.angle_beta   90.00
_cell.angle_gamma   90.00
#
_symmetry.space_group_name_H-M   'P 1'
#
loop_
_entity.id
_entity.type
_entity.pdbx_description
1 polymer ?
#
loop_
_entity_poly.entity_id
_entity_poly.type
_entity_poly.pdbx_seq_one_letter_code
_entity_poly.pdbx_strand_id
1 'polypeptide(L)'
;MDEIATLRRRIDELDLALVTLLNERARCALAIGHEKELAGVPVYQPAREDDVLANVRRANRGPLDDAAITRLFERVIDEARRLERQAAARRPGDGAAAGTVESA
;
A
#
# COMPACT_ATOMS: atom_id res chain seq x y z
N MET A 1 -17.64 30.81 -16.30
CA MET A 1 -17.21 29.57 -15.87
C MET A 1 -16.35 29.71 -14.72
N ASP A 2 -16.54 28.92 -13.73
CA ASP A 2 -15.74 28.98 -12.55
C ASP A 2 -14.57 28.04 -12.70
N GLU A 3 -13.40 28.60 -12.90
CA GLU A 3 -12.20 27.82 -13.05
C GLU A 3 -11.84 27.04 -11.79
N ILE A 4 -12.09 27.62 -10.62
CA ILE A 4 -11.84 26.93 -9.35
C ILE A 4 -12.73 25.70 -9.22
N ALA A 5 -14.00 25.83 -9.59
CA ALA A 5 -14.93 24.70 -9.51
C ALA A 5 -14.50 23.59 -10.48
N THR A 6 -14.02 23.95 -11.66
CA THR A 6 -13.54 22.99 -12.63
C THR A 6 -12.33 22.23 -12.11
N LEU A 7 -11.38 22.94 -11.51
CA LEU A 7 -10.18 22.32 -10.94
C LEU A 7 -10.52 21.43 -9.75
N ARG A 8 -11.47 21.84 -8.92
CA ARG A 8 -11.91 21.01 -7.80
C ARG A 8 -12.55 19.71 -8.26
N ARG A 9 -13.35 19.76 -9.34
CA ARG A 9 -13.91 18.53 -9.90
C ARG A 9 -12.79 17.60 -10.39
N ARG A 10 -11.75 18.19 -11.00
CA ARG A 10 -10.62 17.39 -11.44
C ARG A 10 -9.87 16.76 -10.25
N ILE A 11 -9.71 17.50 -9.17
CA ILE A 11 -9.11 16.94 -7.95
C ILE A 11 -9.96 15.79 -7.42
N ASP A 12 -11.28 15.95 -7.39
CA ASP A 12 -12.16 14.88 -6.92
C ASP A 12 -11.99 13.61 -7.74
N GLU A 13 -11.89 13.76 -9.07
CA GLU A 13 -11.65 12.60 -9.95
C GLU A 13 -10.32 11.94 -9.65
N LEU A 14 -9.28 12.74 -9.45
CA LEU A 14 -7.96 12.22 -9.14
C LEU A 14 -7.93 11.50 -7.79
N ASP A 15 -8.64 12.04 -6.80
CA ASP A 15 -8.71 11.41 -5.50
C ASP A 15 -9.37 10.03 -5.58
N LEU A 16 -10.44 9.91 -6.36
CA LEU A 16 -11.09 8.62 -6.54
C LEU A 16 -10.15 7.63 -7.25
N ALA A 17 -9.41 8.10 -8.24
CA ALA A 17 -8.43 7.24 -8.92
C ALA A 17 -7.33 6.81 -7.96
N LEU A 18 -6.88 7.70 -7.08
CA LEU A 18 -5.87 7.38 -6.08
C LEU A 18 -6.36 6.28 -5.13
N VAL A 19 -7.61 6.39 -4.65
CA VAL A 19 -8.17 5.37 -3.76
C VAL A 19 -8.16 4.01 -4.46
N THR A 20 -8.56 3.97 -5.72
CA THR A 20 -8.57 2.72 -6.49
C THR A 20 -7.16 2.14 -6.61
N LEU A 21 -6.17 2.97 -6.96
CA LEU A 21 -4.79 2.52 -7.12
C LEU A 21 -4.18 2.07 -5.80
N LEU A 22 -4.45 2.78 -4.72
CA LEU A 22 -3.95 2.40 -3.41
C LEU A 22 -4.47 1.02 -3.00
N ASN A 23 -5.74 0.75 -3.28
CA ASN A 23 -6.33 -0.55 -2.94
C ASN A 23 -5.85 -1.67 -3.86
N GLU A 24 -5.60 -1.37 -5.14
CA GLU A 24 -5.00 -2.36 -6.02
C GLU A 24 -3.60 -2.74 -5.54
N ARG A 25 -2.82 -1.74 -5.15
CA ARG A 25 -1.49 -1.98 -4.59
C ARG A 25 -1.56 -2.80 -3.30
N ALA A 26 -2.51 -2.47 -2.45
CA ALA A 26 -2.69 -3.19 -1.19
C ALA A 26 -3.03 -4.66 -1.42
N ARG A 27 -3.86 -4.96 -2.42
CA ARG A 27 -4.19 -6.34 -2.77
C ARG A 27 -2.95 -7.10 -3.23
N CYS A 28 -2.08 -6.45 -4.01
CA CYS A 28 -0.82 -7.07 -4.42
C CYS A 28 0.08 -7.34 -3.21
N ALA A 29 0.15 -6.40 -2.28
CA ALA A 29 0.95 -6.58 -1.08
C ALA A 29 0.44 -7.74 -0.23
N LEU A 30 -0.88 -7.87 -0.10
CA LEU A 30 -1.47 -8.99 0.62
C LEU A 30 -1.14 -10.31 -0.06
N ALA A 31 -1.21 -10.37 -1.39
CA ALA A 31 -0.91 -11.59 -2.12
C ALA A 31 0.56 -11.97 -1.95
N ILE A 32 1.46 -11.00 -2.00
CA ILE A 32 2.89 -11.25 -1.78
C ILE A 32 3.13 -11.75 -0.36
N GLY A 33 2.50 -11.14 0.63
CA GLY A 33 2.63 -11.56 2.02
C GLY A 33 2.20 -13.01 2.20
N HIS A 34 1.11 -13.39 1.56
CA HIS A 34 0.62 -14.77 1.61
C HIS A 34 1.63 -15.74 0.97
N GLU A 35 2.16 -15.39 -0.19
CA GLU A 35 3.16 -16.23 -0.86
C GLU A 35 4.42 -16.38 -0.03
N LYS A 36 4.86 -15.33 0.63
CA LYS A 36 6.02 -15.38 1.51
C LYS A 36 5.79 -16.30 2.70
N GLU A 37 4.60 -16.25 3.26
CA GLU A 37 4.27 -17.15 4.37
C GLU A 37 4.32 -18.59 3.94
N LEU A 38 3.78 -18.90 2.76
CA LEU A 38 3.81 -20.26 2.23
C LEU A 38 5.23 -20.74 2.00
N ALA A 39 6.12 -19.83 1.60
CA ALA A 39 7.51 -20.16 1.32
C ALA A 39 8.40 -20.08 2.57
N GLY A 40 7.90 -19.64 3.68
CA GLY A 40 8.69 -19.47 4.89
C GLY A 40 9.67 -18.31 4.82
N VAL A 41 9.38 -17.31 4.00
CA VAL A 41 10.25 -16.16 3.80
C VAL A 41 9.78 -15.01 4.67
N PRO A 42 10.68 -14.23 5.28
CA PRO A 42 10.24 -13.07 6.09
C PRO A 42 9.45 -12.07 5.28
N VAL A 43 8.40 -11.53 5.88
CA VAL A 43 7.57 -10.52 5.24
C VAL A 43 8.28 -9.16 5.21
N TYR A 44 8.93 -8.79 6.31
CA TYR A 44 9.62 -7.50 6.37
C TYR A 44 10.94 -7.56 5.63
N GLN A 45 11.08 -6.75 4.60
CA GLN A 45 12.31 -6.69 3.80
C GLN A 45 12.68 -5.22 3.57
N PRO A 46 13.53 -4.66 4.44
CA PRO A 46 13.88 -3.24 4.34
C PRO A 46 14.56 -2.86 3.02
N ALA A 47 15.33 -3.77 2.43
CA ALA A 47 15.95 -3.47 1.14
C ALA A 47 14.90 -3.23 0.05
N ARG A 48 13.80 -3.97 0.09
CA ARG A 48 12.71 -3.76 -0.87
C ARG A 48 12.05 -2.40 -0.65
N GLU A 49 11.88 -1.97 0.60
CA GLU A 49 11.31 -0.67 0.90
C GLU A 49 12.18 0.45 0.36
N ASP A 50 13.50 0.32 0.50
CA ASP A 50 14.43 1.29 -0.04
C ASP A 50 14.30 1.36 -1.57
N ASP A 51 14.14 0.22 -2.23
CA ASP A 51 13.95 0.17 -3.68
C ASP A 51 12.67 0.89 -4.10
N VAL A 52 11.58 0.68 -3.37
CA VAL A 52 10.30 1.33 -3.68
C VAL A 52 10.48 2.85 -3.58
N LEU A 53 11.09 3.33 -2.51
CA LEU A 53 11.28 4.77 -2.32
C LEU A 53 12.18 5.35 -3.42
N ALA A 54 13.25 4.66 -3.79
CA ALA A 54 14.11 5.11 -4.87
C ALA A 54 13.36 5.16 -6.20
N ASN A 55 12.53 4.16 -6.46
CA ASN A 55 11.77 4.09 -7.71
C ASN A 55 10.79 5.26 -7.84
N VAL A 56 10.06 5.56 -6.76
CA VAL A 56 9.06 6.63 -6.85
C VAL A 56 9.73 8.00 -6.94
N ARG A 57 10.88 8.19 -6.29
CA ARG A 57 11.62 9.44 -6.45
C ARG A 57 12.10 9.62 -7.88
N ARG A 58 12.63 8.56 -8.51
CA ARG A 58 13.06 8.64 -9.91
C ARG A 58 11.92 8.95 -10.85
N ALA A 59 10.73 8.46 -10.56
CA ALA A 59 9.56 8.70 -11.41
C ALA A 59 8.96 10.09 -11.21
N ASN A 60 9.32 10.77 -10.12
CA ASN A 60 8.70 12.03 -9.78
C ASN A 60 9.10 13.14 -10.75
N ARG A 61 8.11 13.84 -11.30
CA ARG A 61 8.34 14.95 -12.21
C ARG A 61 7.83 16.28 -11.62
N GLY A 62 7.49 16.27 -10.33
CA GLY A 62 6.94 17.48 -9.70
C GLY A 62 5.49 17.73 -10.13
N PRO A 63 4.86 18.73 -9.56
CA PRO A 63 5.41 19.78 -8.68
C PRO A 63 5.68 19.35 -7.23
N LEU A 64 5.26 18.15 -6.79
CA LEU A 64 5.66 17.68 -5.47
C LEU A 64 7.16 17.40 -5.50
N ASP A 65 7.88 17.79 -4.44
CA ASP A 65 9.30 17.50 -4.40
C ASP A 65 9.54 16.04 -3.95
N ASP A 66 10.77 15.58 -4.07
CA ASP A 66 11.10 14.20 -3.75
C ASP A 66 10.90 13.88 -2.27
N ALA A 67 11.11 14.86 -1.39
CA ALA A 67 10.88 14.66 0.04
C ALA A 67 9.40 14.41 0.33
N ALA A 68 8.51 15.13 -0.35
CA ALA A 68 7.07 14.93 -0.20
C ALA A 68 6.65 13.56 -0.72
N ILE A 69 7.18 13.15 -1.88
CA ILE A 69 6.90 11.83 -2.45
C ILE A 69 7.39 10.74 -1.50
N THR A 70 8.58 10.92 -0.91
CA THR A 70 9.12 9.96 0.03
C THR A 70 8.19 9.80 1.24
N ARG A 71 7.75 10.90 1.84
CA ARG A 71 6.87 10.85 3.01
C ARG A 71 5.54 10.15 2.70
N LEU A 72 4.97 10.45 1.53
CA LEU A 72 3.70 9.83 1.13
C LEU A 72 3.88 8.32 0.95
N PHE A 73 4.96 7.90 0.30
CA PHE A 73 5.17 6.48 0.06
C PHE A 73 5.62 5.74 1.30
N GLU A 74 6.32 6.39 2.23
CA GLU A 74 6.56 5.80 3.54
C GLU A 74 5.25 5.44 4.22
N ARG A 75 4.25 6.32 4.12
CA ARG A 75 2.94 6.05 4.69
C ARG A 75 2.24 4.90 3.96
N VAL A 76 2.34 4.88 2.63
CA VAL A 76 1.75 3.80 1.83
C VAL A 76 2.35 2.45 2.23
N ILE A 77 3.66 2.40 2.40
CA ILE A 77 4.37 1.19 2.80
C ILE A 77 3.94 0.77 4.21
N ASP A 78 3.84 1.72 5.13
CA ASP A 78 3.44 1.41 6.51
C ASP A 78 2.04 0.85 6.57
N GLU A 79 1.11 1.41 5.80
CA GLU A 79 -0.26 0.91 5.78
C GLU A 79 -0.32 -0.49 5.17
N ALA A 80 0.48 -0.77 4.16
CA ALA A 80 0.54 -2.10 3.57
C ALA A 80 1.05 -3.12 4.59
N ARG A 81 2.09 -2.77 5.35
CA ARG A 81 2.60 -3.64 6.41
C ARG A 81 1.56 -3.89 7.49
N ARG A 82 0.84 -2.85 7.87
CA ARG A 82 -0.21 -2.99 8.88
C ARG A 82 -1.29 -3.96 8.39
N LEU A 83 -1.70 -3.81 7.14
CA LEU A 83 -2.70 -4.67 6.53
C LEU A 83 -2.22 -6.12 6.47
N GLU A 84 -0.96 -6.34 6.10
CA GLU A 84 -0.37 -7.67 6.06
C GLU A 84 -0.33 -8.31 7.43
N ARG A 85 0.01 -7.55 8.47
CA ARG A 85 0.02 -8.07 9.84
C ARG A 85 -1.38 -8.47 10.29
N GLN A 86 -2.37 -7.64 9.96
CA GLN A 86 -3.75 -7.94 10.31
C GLN A 86 -4.23 -9.21 9.61
N ALA A 87 -3.89 -9.38 8.35
CA ALA A 87 -4.26 -10.57 7.59
C ALA A 87 -3.58 -11.82 8.16
N ALA A 88 -2.31 -11.72 8.52
CA ALA A 88 -1.58 -12.85 9.10
C ALA A 88 -2.18 -13.26 10.44
N ALA A 89 -2.58 -12.31 11.25
CA ALA A 89 -3.20 -12.58 12.54
C ALA A 89 -4.54 -13.30 12.41
N ARG A 90 -5.21 -13.13 11.28
CA ARG A 90 -6.51 -13.77 11.09
C ARG A 90 -6.43 -15.14 10.46
N ARG A 91 -5.26 -15.56 9.97
CA ARG A 91 -5.18 -16.83 9.27
C ARG A 91 -5.28 -17.98 10.24
N PRO A 92 -6.05 -19.01 9.89
CA PRO A 92 -6.07 -20.19 10.71
C PRO A 92 -4.74 -20.88 10.61
N GLY A 93 -4.46 -21.67 11.41
CA GLY A 93 -3.24 -22.30 11.32
C GLY A 93 -2.31 -21.79 12.18
N ASP A 94 -2.31 -20.68 12.54
CA ASP A 94 -1.46 -20.26 13.36
C ASP A 94 -1.96 -20.43 14.54
N GLY A 95 -2.31 -21.16 14.70
CA GLY A 95 -2.71 -21.32 15.70
C GLY A 95 -3.90 -21.13 15.98
N ALA A 96 -4.33 -21.39 15.95
CA ALA A 96 -5.29 -21.26 16.32
C ALA A 96 -6.36 -21.02 15.99
N ALA A 97 -6.46 -20.74 15.84
CA ALA A 97 -7.22 -20.40 15.62
C ALA A 97 -8.19 -20.39 15.23
N ALA A 98 -8.23 -20.63 15.14
CA ALA A 98 -8.94 -20.78 14.97
C ALA A 98 -9.94 -20.23 14.54
N GLY A 99 -10.11 -20.18 14.26
CA GLY A 99 -10.95 -19.92 13.75
C GLY A 99 -11.37 -18.92 13.35
N THR A 100 -11.30 -18.67 13.14
CA THR A 100 -11.61 -17.89 12.87
C THR A 100 -11.83 -17.34 11.89
N VAL A 101 -11.92 -17.15 11.38
CA VAL A 101 -12.08 -16.66 10.63
C VAL A 101 -12.35 -16.18 9.80
N GLU A 102 -12.58 -15.81 9.43
CA GLU A 102 -12.82 -15.39 8.67
C GLU A 102 -12.67 -14.64 8.08
N SER A 103 -12.65 -14.35 7.49
CA SER A 103 -12.51 -13.87 6.97
C SER A 103 -12.53 -13.22 6.26
N ALA A 104 -12.50 -12.77 6.00
CA ALA A 104 -12.56 -12.15 5.29
C ALA A 104 -12.46 -11.53 4.62
#